data_3ad75771a0f66727831b3a486e14fb53
#
_entry.id   3ad75771a0f66727831b3a486e14fb53
#
_cell.length_a   1.000
_cell.length_b   1.000
_cell.length_c   1.000
_cell.angle_alpha   90.00
_cell.angle_beta   90.00
_cell.angle_gamma   90.00
#
_symmetry.space_group_name_H-M   'P 1'
#
loop_
_entity.id
_entity.type
_entity.pdbx_description
1 polymer ?
#
loop_
_entity_poly.entity_id
_entity_poly.type
_entity_poly.pdbx_seq_one_letter_code
_entity_poly.pdbx_strand_id
1 'polypeptide(L)'
;MLIHIEGSNKAVRKLVEHATWFYTEKLMGKRLMESLEITIKLNRTLGKNHDMEGSCIWEDGIRRPKEFTIELDSTMNIRNILITLAHELVHVKQWAKDEMYEYVNSPNMVRFKGEKMHTDNMDYWDYPWEIESYGRQLGLFIRFCEEMGIADREDMMEEA
;
A
#
# COMPACT_ATOMS: atom_id res chain seq x y z
N MET A 1 0.96 6.37 15.10
CA MET A 1 0.35 6.47 13.75
C MET A 1 -1.12 6.82 13.87
N LEU A 2 -1.57 7.77 13.07
CA LEU A 2 -2.99 8.10 12.92
C LEU A 2 -3.53 7.40 11.68
N ILE A 3 -4.66 6.71 11.83
CA ILE A 3 -5.34 6.03 10.72
C ILE A 3 -6.77 6.53 10.63
N HIS A 4 -7.17 6.94 9.42
CA HIS A 4 -8.55 7.29 9.09
C HIS A 4 -9.03 6.33 8.00
N ILE A 5 -10.17 5.67 8.21
CA ILE A 5 -10.72 4.71 7.26
C ILE A 5 -12.14 5.12 6.90
N GLU A 6 -12.40 5.28 5.61
CA GLU A 6 -13.69 5.67 5.05
C GLU A 6 -14.23 4.57 4.13
N GLY A 7 -15.53 4.40 4.15
CA GLY A 7 -16.24 3.46 3.25
C GLY A 7 -16.37 2.04 3.79
N SER A 8 -17.05 1.19 3.01
CA SER A 8 -17.35 -0.20 3.33
C SER A 8 -18.10 -0.37 4.68
N ASN A 9 -18.22 -1.60 5.17
CA ASN A 9 -18.86 -1.88 6.44
C ASN A 9 -17.87 -1.92 7.60
N LYS A 10 -18.39 -1.95 8.84
CA LYS A 10 -17.58 -1.91 10.05
C LYS A 10 -16.60 -3.07 10.16
N ALA A 11 -17.00 -4.29 9.76
CA ALA A 11 -16.16 -5.47 9.85
C ALA A 11 -14.94 -5.37 8.91
N VAL A 12 -15.16 -4.91 7.68
CA VAL A 12 -14.08 -4.67 6.70
C VAL A 12 -13.14 -3.57 7.19
N ARG A 13 -13.68 -2.43 7.65
CA ARG A 13 -12.84 -1.34 8.20
C ARG A 13 -11.96 -1.81 9.35
N LYS A 14 -12.48 -2.65 10.23
CA LYS A 14 -11.72 -3.18 11.38
C LYS A 14 -10.56 -4.07 10.93
N LEU A 15 -10.79 -4.96 9.96
CA LEU A 15 -9.74 -5.79 9.39
C LEU A 15 -8.67 -4.94 8.67
N VAL A 16 -9.09 -3.96 7.87
CA VAL A 16 -8.19 -3.03 7.19
C VAL A 16 -7.35 -2.23 8.20
N GLU A 17 -7.95 -1.77 9.29
CA GLU A 17 -7.21 -1.08 10.37
C GLU A 17 -6.14 -1.97 11.00
N HIS A 18 -6.50 -3.18 11.42
CA HIS A 18 -5.55 -4.13 12.01
C HIS A 18 -4.43 -4.50 11.03
N ALA A 19 -4.77 -4.74 9.77
CA ALA A 19 -3.80 -5.05 8.74
C ALA A 19 -2.84 -3.86 8.50
N THR A 20 -3.35 -2.64 8.50
CA THR A 20 -2.52 -1.43 8.33
C THR A 20 -1.49 -1.32 9.45
N TRP A 21 -1.88 -1.51 10.71
CA TRP A 21 -0.94 -1.54 11.84
C TRP A 21 0.12 -2.63 11.66
N PHE A 22 -0.31 -3.85 11.36
CA PHE A 22 0.58 -4.99 11.20
C PHE A 22 1.59 -4.80 10.06
N TYR A 23 1.12 -4.45 8.86
CA TYR A 23 1.98 -4.26 7.69
C TYR A 23 2.96 -3.11 7.88
N THR A 24 2.48 -1.99 8.40
CA THR A 24 3.32 -0.81 8.60
C THR A 24 4.44 -1.08 9.60
N GLU A 25 4.14 -1.76 10.71
CA GLU A 25 5.16 -2.15 11.68
C GLU A 25 6.22 -3.08 11.08
N LYS A 26 5.79 -4.09 10.30
CA LYS A 26 6.70 -5.03 9.62
C LYS A 26 7.58 -4.34 8.57
N LEU A 27 7.03 -3.38 7.85
CA LEU A 27 7.74 -2.70 6.75
C LEU A 27 8.70 -1.61 7.24
N MET A 28 8.33 -0.85 8.27
CA MET A 28 9.02 0.38 8.64
C MET A 28 9.60 0.38 10.05
N GLY A 29 9.13 -0.52 10.89
CA GLY A 29 9.44 -0.50 12.31
C GLY A 29 8.62 0.53 13.08
N LYS A 30 8.57 0.38 14.38
CA LYS A 30 7.67 1.11 15.27
C LYS A 30 7.90 2.62 15.27
N ARG A 31 9.16 3.07 15.31
CA ARG A 31 9.49 4.50 15.38
C ARG A 31 9.00 5.30 14.18
N LEU A 32 9.24 4.80 12.97
CA LEU A 32 8.78 5.47 11.75
C LEU A 32 7.25 5.39 11.63
N MET A 33 6.69 4.21 11.88
CA MET A 33 5.24 3.99 11.87
C MET A 33 4.50 5.03 12.75
N GLU A 34 4.98 5.28 13.97
CA GLU A 34 4.35 6.21 14.90
C GLU A 34 4.27 7.66 14.37
N SER A 35 5.14 8.03 13.44
CA SER A 35 5.17 9.37 12.84
C SER A 35 4.21 9.57 11.66
N LEU A 36 3.53 8.51 11.20
CA LEU A 36 2.72 8.54 9.98
C LEU A 36 1.24 8.88 10.25
N GLU A 37 0.62 9.52 9.29
CA GLU A 37 -0.82 9.67 9.16
C GLU A 37 -1.27 9.04 7.83
N ILE A 38 -2.18 8.08 7.89
CA ILE A 38 -2.64 7.33 6.73
C ILE A 38 -4.16 7.38 6.68
N THR A 39 -4.69 7.89 5.58
CA THR A 39 -6.11 7.83 5.23
C THR A 39 -6.34 6.72 4.22
N ILE A 40 -7.27 5.82 4.51
CA ILE A 40 -7.64 4.73 3.61
C ILE A 40 -9.09 4.93 3.18
N LYS A 41 -9.30 5.04 1.87
CA LYS A 41 -10.61 5.20 1.24
C LYS A 41 -11.00 3.92 0.52
N LEU A 42 -12.02 3.26 1.03
CA LEU A 42 -12.62 2.08 0.40
C LEU A 42 -13.67 2.55 -0.59
N ASN A 43 -13.28 2.66 -1.86
CA ASN A 43 -14.06 3.29 -2.93
C ASN A 43 -14.67 2.23 -3.85
N ARG A 44 -16.00 2.24 -3.99
CA ARG A 44 -16.75 1.29 -4.84
C ARG A 44 -16.59 1.55 -6.34
N THR A 45 -16.11 2.71 -6.73
CA THR A 45 -16.02 3.14 -8.14
C THR A 45 -14.59 3.20 -8.67
N LEU A 46 -13.60 2.87 -7.86
CA LEU A 46 -12.19 2.99 -8.23
C LEU A 46 -11.85 2.14 -9.47
N GLY A 47 -12.21 0.86 -9.46
CA GLY A 47 -11.96 -0.03 -10.60
C GLY A 47 -12.71 0.36 -11.86
N LYS A 48 -13.91 0.94 -11.73
CA LYS A 48 -14.71 1.41 -12.87
C LYS A 48 -14.19 2.70 -13.49
N ASN A 49 -13.73 3.63 -12.65
CA ASN A 49 -13.35 4.96 -13.08
C ASN A 49 -11.88 5.05 -13.51
N HIS A 50 -11.02 4.22 -12.94
CA HIS A 50 -9.57 4.34 -13.08
C HIS A 50 -8.87 3.04 -13.49
N ASP A 51 -9.63 1.94 -13.65
CA ASP A 51 -9.10 0.61 -14.01
C ASP A 51 -7.92 0.18 -13.11
N MET A 52 -8.04 0.47 -11.79
CA MET A 52 -7.04 0.10 -10.80
C MET A 52 -7.68 -0.43 -9.52
N GLU A 53 -6.99 -1.35 -8.86
CA GLU A 53 -7.42 -1.98 -7.61
C GLU A 53 -7.06 -1.14 -6.39
N GLY A 54 -5.97 -0.39 -6.47
CA GLY A 54 -5.50 0.48 -5.41
C GLY A 54 -4.61 1.60 -5.91
N SER A 55 -4.37 2.59 -5.06
CA SER A 55 -3.42 3.67 -5.27
C SER A 55 -2.87 4.21 -3.96
N CYS A 56 -1.69 4.79 -4.01
CA CYS A 56 -1.05 5.46 -2.88
C CYS A 56 -0.54 6.83 -3.30
N ILE A 57 -0.95 7.85 -2.55
CA ILE A 57 -0.56 9.25 -2.78
C ILE A 57 0.01 9.83 -1.48
N TRP A 58 1.15 10.53 -1.57
CA TRP A 58 1.65 11.34 -0.47
C TRP A 58 1.04 12.75 -0.53
N GLU A 59 0.75 13.34 0.63
CA GLU A 59 -0.03 14.59 0.73
C GLU A 59 0.81 15.79 1.21
N ASP A 60 1.82 15.56 2.01
CA ASP A 60 2.50 16.62 2.76
C ASP A 60 3.87 17.04 2.21
N GLY A 61 4.37 16.37 1.21
CA GLY A 61 5.65 16.76 0.63
C GLY A 61 6.32 15.67 -0.17
N ILE A 62 7.28 16.09 -0.98
CA ILE A 62 7.95 15.22 -1.96
C ILE A 62 9.08 14.41 -1.34
N ARG A 63 9.63 14.86 -0.20
CA ARG A 63 10.76 14.19 0.44
C ARG A 63 10.39 13.71 1.83
N ARG A 64 10.51 12.40 2.04
CA ARG A 64 10.14 11.72 3.30
C ARG A 64 8.74 12.13 3.78
N PRO A 65 7.71 12.01 2.96
CA PRO A 65 6.37 12.37 3.36
C PRO A 65 5.91 11.55 4.58
N LYS A 66 4.98 12.10 5.36
CA LYS A 66 4.39 11.50 6.55
C LYS A 66 2.89 11.29 6.43
N GLU A 67 2.25 11.99 5.51
CA GLU A 67 0.82 11.92 5.26
C GLU A 67 0.55 11.24 3.92
N PHE A 68 -0.28 10.19 3.95
CA PHE A 68 -0.60 9.39 2.79
C PHE A 68 -2.10 9.16 2.68
N THR A 69 -2.58 9.09 1.45
CA THR A 69 -3.91 8.59 1.13
C THR A 69 -3.78 7.33 0.28
N ILE A 70 -4.41 6.26 0.74
CA ILE A 70 -4.53 5.00 0.00
C ILE A 70 -5.99 4.85 -0.42
N GLU A 71 -6.23 4.61 -1.70
CA GLU A 71 -7.54 4.21 -2.20
C GLU A 71 -7.52 2.73 -2.57
N LEU A 72 -8.59 2.02 -2.21
CA LEU A 72 -8.77 0.59 -2.50
C LEU A 72 -10.14 0.38 -3.12
N ASP A 73 -10.21 -0.47 -4.14
CA ASP A 73 -11.47 -0.92 -4.72
C ASP A 73 -12.22 -1.82 -3.73
N SER A 74 -13.29 -1.28 -3.14
CA SER A 74 -14.08 -2.01 -2.14
C SER A 74 -15.02 -3.06 -2.73
N THR A 75 -15.09 -3.19 -4.05
CA THR A 75 -15.84 -4.26 -4.72
C THR A 75 -15.09 -5.59 -4.76
N MET A 76 -13.77 -5.55 -4.54
CA MET A 76 -12.96 -6.76 -4.40
C MET A 76 -13.40 -7.58 -3.17
N ASN A 77 -13.12 -8.89 -3.20
CA ASN A 77 -13.25 -9.70 -1.99
C ASN A 77 -12.25 -9.24 -0.91
N ILE A 78 -12.50 -9.58 0.34
CA ILE A 78 -11.70 -9.11 1.48
C ILE A 78 -10.22 -9.55 1.37
N ARG A 79 -9.96 -10.75 0.85
CA ARG A 79 -8.60 -11.24 0.62
C ARG A 79 -7.83 -10.29 -0.30
N ASN A 80 -8.40 -9.93 -1.44
CA ASN A 80 -7.76 -9.05 -2.41
C ASN A 80 -7.62 -7.62 -1.88
N ILE A 81 -8.60 -7.11 -1.12
CA ILE A 81 -8.46 -5.81 -0.43
C ILE A 81 -7.23 -5.81 0.49
N LEU A 82 -7.04 -6.85 1.29
CA LEU A 82 -5.92 -6.94 2.23
C LEU A 82 -4.57 -7.13 1.53
N ILE A 83 -4.52 -7.87 0.42
CA ILE A 83 -3.30 -8.02 -0.39
C ILE A 83 -2.94 -6.69 -1.09
N THR A 84 -3.92 -6.01 -1.69
CA THR A 84 -3.71 -4.71 -2.33
C THR A 84 -3.30 -3.65 -1.31
N LEU A 85 -3.88 -3.65 -0.12
CA LEU A 85 -3.44 -2.79 0.99
C LEU A 85 -1.96 -3.01 1.32
N ALA A 86 -1.51 -4.26 1.38
CA ALA A 86 -0.10 -4.57 1.61
C ALA A 86 0.80 -4.00 0.50
N HIS A 87 0.38 -4.12 -0.75
CA HIS A 87 1.06 -3.53 -1.91
C HIS A 87 1.23 -2.01 -1.75
N GLU A 88 0.15 -1.30 -1.46
CA GLU A 88 0.17 0.17 -1.31
C GLU A 88 1.00 0.61 -0.10
N LEU A 89 1.00 -0.16 0.99
CA LEU A 89 1.83 0.15 2.15
C LEU A 89 3.34 -0.08 1.90
N VAL A 90 3.70 -0.93 0.96
CA VAL A 90 5.10 -0.99 0.49
C VAL A 90 5.48 0.33 -0.18
N HIS A 91 4.60 0.94 -0.97
CA HIS A 91 4.85 2.28 -1.54
C HIS A 91 4.96 3.35 -0.44
N VAL A 92 4.11 3.34 0.57
CA VAL A 92 4.25 4.22 1.74
C VAL A 92 5.64 4.09 2.37
N LYS A 93 6.12 2.88 2.58
CA LYS A 93 7.46 2.60 3.10
C LYS A 93 8.55 3.20 2.20
N GLN A 94 8.45 3.01 0.89
CA GLN A 94 9.44 3.50 -0.08
C GLN A 94 9.56 5.03 0.00
N TRP A 95 8.45 5.74 0.05
CA TRP A 95 8.42 7.20 0.18
C TRP A 95 8.85 7.68 1.56
N ALA A 96 8.29 7.13 2.62
CA ALA A 96 8.58 7.54 3.99
C ALA A 96 10.05 7.32 4.40
N LYS A 97 10.70 6.31 3.84
CA LYS A 97 12.12 5.99 4.08
C LYS A 97 13.09 6.68 3.11
N ASP A 98 12.61 7.56 2.24
CA ASP A 98 13.43 8.21 1.20
C ASP A 98 14.08 7.20 0.23
N GLU A 99 13.48 6.03 0.08
CA GLU A 99 13.90 5.06 -0.94
C GLU A 99 13.43 5.46 -2.33
N MET A 100 12.32 6.17 -2.41
CA MET A 100 11.68 6.67 -3.63
C MET A 100 11.66 8.19 -3.63
N TYR A 101 12.02 8.79 -4.76
CA TYR A 101 11.97 10.23 -4.96
C TYR A 101 11.69 10.55 -6.44
N GLU A 102 10.75 11.44 -6.70
CA GLU A 102 10.48 11.98 -8.04
C GLU A 102 11.07 13.38 -8.19
N TYR A 103 11.81 13.60 -9.27
CA TYR A 103 12.41 14.91 -9.53
C TYR A 103 11.38 15.88 -10.09
N VAL A 104 11.13 16.98 -9.39
CA VAL A 104 10.12 17.99 -9.74
C VAL A 104 10.41 18.66 -11.09
N ASN A 105 11.68 18.92 -11.37
CA ASN A 105 12.11 19.65 -12.56
C ASN A 105 12.54 18.73 -13.72
N SER A 106 12.41 17.44 -13.57
CA SER A 106 12.79 16.46 -14.59
C SER A 106 11.69 15.41 -14.70
N PRO A 107 10.64 15.66 -15.52
CA PRO A 107 9.53 14.72 -15.70
C PRO A 107 10.05 13.32 -16.03
N ASN A 108 9.44 12.30 -15.44
CA ASN A 108 9.77 10.89 -15.61
C ASN A 108 11.16 10.47 -15.12
N MET A 109 11.85 11.35 -14.37
CA MET A 109 13.06 11.00 -13.65
C MET A 109 12.72 10.61 -12.21
N VAL A 110 13.15 9.43 -11.81
CA VAL A 110 12.93 8.86 -10.48
C VAL A 110 14.27 8.41 -9.90
N ARG A 111 14.42 8.56 -8.59
CA ARG A 111 15.51 7.91 -7.85
C ARG A 111 14.88 6.81 -6.97
N PHE A 112 15.39 5.60 -7.08
CA PHE A 112 15.00 4.49 -6.23
C PHE A 112 16.23 3.85 -5.60
N LYS A 113 16.29 3.84 -4.26
CA LYS A 113 17.43 3.33 -3.48
C LYS A 113 18.78 3.87 -3.97
N GLY A 114 18.83 5.17 -4.25
CA GLY A 114 20.03 5.87 -4.68
C GLY A 114 20.30 5.84 -6.19
N GLU A 115 19.56 5.07 -6.97
CA GLU A 115 19.72 4.92 -8.40
C GLU A 115 18.72 5.79 -9.17
N LYS A 116 19.25 6.66 -10.06
CA LYS A 116 18.40 7.47 -10.95
C LYS A 116 18.02 6.68 -12.18
N MET A 117 16.77 6.78 -12.58
CA MET A 117 16.27 6.15 -13.78
C MET A 117 15.15 6.96 -14.45
N HIS A 118 15.06 6.84 -15.77
CA HIS A 118 13.98 7.40 -16.56
C HIS A 118 12.89 6.37 -16.77
N THR A 119 11.67 6.70 -16.38
CA THR A 119 10.53 5.77 -16.52
C THR A 119 10.01 5.67 -17.96
N ASP A 120 10.31 6.65 -18.83
CA ASP A 120 9.88 6.64 -20.23
C ASP A 120 10.35 5.43 -21.03
N ASN A 121 11.50 4.86 -20.66
CA ASN A 121 12.13 3.74 -21.37
C ASN A 121 11.94 2.41 -20.63
N MET A 122 11.06 2.37 -19.63
CA MET A 122 10.84 1.19 -18.80
C MET A 122 9.40 0.70 -18.92
N ASP A 123 9.24 -0.61 -19.02
CA ASP A 123 7.94 -1.25 -18.84
C ASP A 123 7.55 -1.21 -17.35
N TYR A 124 6.25 -1.08 -17.07
CA TYR A 124 5.72 -1.06 -15.71
C TYR A 124 6.22 -2.23 -14.87
N TRP A 125 6.27 -3.43 -15.46
CA TRP A 125 6.69 -4.64 -14.76
C TRP A 125 8.18 -4.68 -14.42
N ASP A 126 8.98 -3.78 -15.00
CA ASP A 126 10.41 -3.63 -14.73
C ASP A 126 10.71 -2.54 -13.67
N TYR A 127 9.70 -1.80 -13.23
CA TYR A 127 9.88 -0.82 -12.16
C TYR A 127 10.30 -1.50 -10.85
N PRO A 128 11.49 -1.20 -10.31
CA PRO A 128 11.99 -1.89 -9.12
C PRO A 128 11.12 -1.65 -7.87
N TRP A 129 10.44 -0.53 -7.76
CA TRP A 129 9.48 -0.26 -6.68
C TRP A 129 8.22 -1.12 -6.80
N GLU A 130 7.77 -1.43 -8.01
CA GLU A 130 6.65 -2.34 -8.24
C GLU A 130 7.06 -3.78 -7.99
N ILE A 131 8.25 -4.19 -8.44
CA ILE A 131 8.80 -5.53 -8.16
C ILE A 131 8.87 -5.78 -6.65
N GLU A 132 9.30 -4.80 -5.87
CA GLU A 132 9.32 -4.93 -4.40
C GLU A 132 7.90 -5.07 -3.84
N SER A 133 6.95 -4.25 -4.30
CA SER A 133 5.57 -4.28 -3.81
C SER A 133 4.90 -5.62 -4.11
N TYR A 134 4.96 -6.09 -5.34
CA TYR A 134 4.44 -7.41 -5.74
C TYR A 134 5.15 -8.55 -5.01
N GLY A 135 6.45 -8.46 -4.81
CA GLY A 135 7.23 -9.47 -4.12
C GLY A 135 6.91 -9.61 -2.62
N ARG A 136 6.40 -8.54 -1.98
CA ARG A 136 6.11 -8.52 -0.54
C ARG A 136 4.64 -8.71 -0.19
N GLN A 137 3.73 -8.35 -1.07
CA GLN A 137 2.30 -8.24 -0.74
C GLN A 137 1.69 -9.53 -0.21
N LEU A 138 1.94 -10.67 -0.86
CA LEU A 138 1.35 -11.95 -0.46
C LEU A 138 1.92 -12.46 0.86
N GLY A 139 3.22 -12.36 1.06
CA GLY A 139 3.87 -12.77 2.30
C GLY A 139 3.40 -11.98 3.51
N LEU A 140 3.22 -10.66 3.36
CA LEU A 140 2.64 -9.80 4.40
C LEU A 140 1.22 -10.22 4.76
N PHE A 141 0.39 -10.48 3.76
CA PHE A 141 -0.99 -10.95 3.95
C PHE A 141 -1.04 -12.29 4.70
N ILE A 142 -0.24 -13.27 4.28
CA ILE A 142 -0.19 -14.58 4.93
C ILE A 142 0.19 -14.43 6.40
N ARG A 143 1.23 -13.65 6.71
CA ARG A 143 1.67 -13.43 8.10
C ARG A 143 0.63 -12.70 8.93
N PHE A 144 -0.08 -11.73 8.34
CA PHE A 144 -1.19 -11.08 9.01
C PHE A 144 -2.32 -12.07 9.38
N CYS A 145 -2.72 -12.92 8.43
CA CYS A 145 -3.76 -13.92 8.69
C CYS A 145 -3.35 -14.91 9.79
N GLU A 146 -2.11 -15.33 9.83
CA GLU A 146 -1.56 -16.19 10.88
C GLU A 146 -1.60 -15.49 12.25
N GLU A 147 -1.15 -14.24 12.32
CA GLU A 147 -1.13 -13.44 13.56
C GLU A 147 -2.54 -13.22 14.12
N MET A 148 -3.50 -12.95 13.24
CA MET A 148 -4.90 -12.74 13.62
C MET A 148 -5.70 -14.02 13.85
N GLY A 149 -5.12 -15.19 13.55
CA GLY A 149 -5.80 -16.48 13.68
C GLY A 149 -6.96 -16.66 12.70
N ILE A 150 -6.87 -16.07 11.51
CA ILE A 150 -7.92 -16.11 10.47
C ILE A 150 -7.47 -16.80 9.18
N ALA A 151 -6.32 -17.45 9.19
CA ALA A 151 -5.77 -18.10 7.99
C ALA A 151 -6.69 -19.19 7.41
N ASP A 152 -7.46 -19.87 8.26
CA ASP A 152 -8.38 -20.95 7.87
C ASP A 152 -9.77 -20.46 7.46
N ARG A 153 -10.04 -19.15 7.50
CA ARG A 153 -11.31 -18.59 7.05
C ARG A 153 -11.44 -18.73 5.54
N GLU A 154 -12.61 -19.17 5.08
CA GLU A 154 -12.91 -19.36 3.66
C GLU A 154 -12.67 -18.09 2.82
N ASP A 155 -13.04 -16.92 3.36
CA ASP A 155 -12.86 -15.63 2.69
C ASP A 155 -11.39 -15.13 2.64
N MET A 156 -10.48 -15.84 3.31
CA MET A 156 -9.03 -15.57 3.26
C MET A 156 -8.28 -16.56 2.36
N MET A 157 -8.94 -17.61 1.91
CA MET A 157 -8.35 -18.61 1.01
C MET A 157 -8.40 -18.14 -0.43
N GLU A 158 -7.46 -18.65 -1.24
CA GLU A 158 -7.49 -18.46 -2.68
C GLU A 158 -8.67 -19.21 -3.28
N GLU A 159 -9.42 -18.55 -4.16
CA GLU A 159 -10.49 -19.22 -4.90
C GLU A 159 -9.88 -20.29 -5.83
N ALA A 160 -10.45 -21.47 -5.76
CA ALA A 160 -10.00 -22.60 -6.57
C ALA A 160 -10.33 -22.42 -8.06
#